data_15ad92321ec5db68826b1ab33da11b28
#
_entry.id   15ad92321ec5db68826b1ab33da11b28
#
_cell.length_a   1.000
_cell.length_b   1.000
_cell.length_c   1.000
_cell.angle_alpha   90.00
_cell.angle_beta   90.00
_cell.angle_gamma   90.00
#
_symmetry.space_group_name_H-M   'P 1'
#
loop_
_entity.id
_entity.type
_entity.pdbx_description
1 polymer ?
#
loop_
_entity_poly.entity_id
_entity_poly.type
_entity_poly.pdbx_seq_one_letter_code
_entity_poly.pdbx_strand_id
1 'polypeptide(L)'
;WTALMQQVELGRVDLAADVNAYLDFEIPSFEGRPIRVRDLMQHTPGMSDVTGIITRDPANLPVYRDWIKAHVPERLWAPGTEIAYSNWGVALAGYIVERVSGEAFADYVQNHVFTPLGMGSSTFREPLTGAMLDHMATGYRLVDGRFAAQPYEYIGAVMPAGSAAATAPDMARFALALLDGGALGDAQILEPASVALLFSDSVA
;
A
#
# COMPACT_ATOMS: atom_id res chain seq x y z
N TRP A 1 -3.78 -3.01 -2.11
CA TRP A 1 -4.33 -4.38 -2.14
C TRP A 1 -4.84 -4.76 -3.53
N THR A 2 -5.45 -3.84 -4.27
CA THR A 2 -5.86 -4.09 -5.68
C THR A 2 -4.68 -4.58 -6.52
N ALA A 3 -3.53 -3.91 -6.46
CA ALA A 3 -2.34 -4.31 -7.20
C ALA A 3 -1.83 -5.71 -6.79
N LEU A 4 -1.89 -6.05 -5.49
CA LEU A 4 -1.53 -7.39 -5.02
C LEU A 4 -2.51 -8.44 -5.56
N MET A 5 -3.81 -8.18 -5.51
CA MET A 5 -4.83 -9.09 -6.02
C MET A 5 -4.73 -9.31 -7.52
N GLN A 6 -4.32 -8.29 -8.31
CA GLN A 6 -3.99 -8.48 -9.72
C GLN A 6 -2.85 -9.49 -9.92
N GLN A 7 -1.84 -9.50 -9.04
CA GLN A 7 -0.78 -10.52 -9.10
C GLN A 7 -1.28 -11.92 -8.71
N VAL A 8 -2.27 -11.98 -7.81
CA VAL A 8 -2.95 -13.24 -7.48
C VAL A 8 -3.74 -13.77 -8.68
N GLU A 9 -4.50 -12.93 -9.36
CA GLU A 9 -5.25 -13.29 -10.58
C GLU A 9 -4.34 -13.79 -11.70
N LEU A 10 -3.14 -13.20 -11.83
CA LEU A 10 -2.12 -13.62 -12.76
C LEU A 10 -1.39 -14.90 -12.34
N GLY A 11 -1.72 -15.49 -11.18
CA GLY A 11 -1.06 -16.68 -10.65
C GLY A 11 0.40 -16.46 -10.22
N ARG A 12 0.83 -15.21 -10.06
CA ARG A 12 2.19 -14.84 -9.64
C ARG A 12 2.35 -14.79 -8.12
N VAL A 13 1.26 -14.61 -7.39
CA VAL A 13 1.21 -14.57 -5.93
C VAL A 13 0.13 -15.52 -5.43
N ASP A 14 0.48 -16.35 -4.42
CA ASP A 14 -0.46 -17.17 -3.66
C ASP A 14 -0.63 -16.54 -2.26
N LEU A 15 -1.87 -16.25 -1.88
CA LEU A 15 -2.19 -15.68 -0.57
C LEU A 15 -1.81 -16.59 0.61
N ALA A 16 -1.71 -17.89 0.37
CA ALA A 16 -1.32 -18.88 1.38
C ALA A 16 0.20 -19.10 1.48
N ALA A 17 0.97 -18.59 0.52
CA ALA A 17 2.42 -18.76 0.50
C ALA A 17 3.12 -17.92 1.57
N ASP A 18 4.30 -18.40 2.01
CA ASP A 18 5.27 -17.62 2.79
C ASP A 18 5.71 -16.39 2.00
N VAL A 19 5.68 -15.20 2.59
CA VAL A 19 6.12 -13.96 1.96
C VAL A 19 7.57 -14.05 1.47
N ASN A 20 8.43 -14.82 2.14
CA ASN A 20 9.83 -15.03 1.75
C ASN A 20 9.99 -15.62 0.34
N ALA A 21 8.97 -16.31 -0.18
CA ALA A 21 8.98 -16.82 -1.55
C ALA A 21 9.08 -15.70 -2.61
N TYR A 22 8.71 -14.47 -2.25
CA TYR A 22 8.66 -13.31 -3.16
C TYR A 22 9.74 -12.26 -2.86
N LEU A 23 10.51 -12.44 -1.78
CA LEU A 23 11.48 -11.44 -1.30
C LEU A 23 12.91 -11.78 -1.76
N ASP A 24 13.76 -10.77 -1.76
CA ASP A 24 15.22 -10.88 -1.94
C ASP A 24 15.97 -10.63 -0.63
N PHE A 25 15.27 -10.71 0.49
CA PHE A 25 15.76 -10.72 1.85
C PHE A 25 14.90 -11.69 2.67
N GLU A 26 15.32 -12.03 3.88
CA GLU A 26 14.62 -13.00 4.71
C GLU A 26 13.94 -12.32 5.91
N ILE A 27 12.69 -12.71 6.18
CA ILE A 27 11.98 -12.39 7.41
C ILE A 27 11.96 -13.68 8.25
N PRO A 28 12.57 -13.69 9.44
CA PRO A 28 12.60 -14.88 10.29
C PRO A 28 11.20 -15.35 10.66
N SER A 29 10.97 -16.65 10.65
CA SER A 29 9.74 -17.24 11.15
C SER A 29 9.62 -17.05 12.68
N PHE A 30 8.39 -17.00 13.20
CA PHE A 30 8.12 -16.98 14.62
C PHE A 30 7.70 -18.39 15.06
N GLU A 31 8.49 -19.04 15.91
CA GLU A 31 8.26 -20.43 16.34
C GLU A 31 8.01 -21.41 15.18
N GLY A 32 8.77 -21.25 14.09
CA GLY A 32 8.63 -22.06 12.88
C GLY A 32 7.42 -21.71 12.00
N ARG A 33 6.65 -20.66 12.34
CA ARG A 33 5.51 -20.19 11.54
C ARG A 33 5.92 -19.00 10.66
N PRO A 34 5.86 -19.13 9.32
CA PRO A 34 6.12 -18.04 8.41
C PRO A 34 4.95 -17.06 8.37
N ILE A 35 5.20 -15.83 7.91
CA ILE A 35 4.14 -14.90 7.53
C ILE A 35 3.63 -15.31 6.16
N ARG A 36 2.33 -15.48 6.01
CA ARG A 36 1.68 -15.66 4.71
C ARG A 36 1.28 -14.31 4.12
N VAL A 37 1.14 -14.25 2.80
CA VAL A 37 0.71 -13.01 2.12
C VAL A 37 -0.62 -12.49 2.67
N ARG A 38 -1.59 -13.38 2.92
CA ARG A 38 -2.88 -13.01 3.53
C ARG A 38 -2.76 -12.40 4.93
N ASP A 39 -1.76 -12.77 5.72
CA ASP A 39 -1.56 -12.23 7.06
C ASP A 39 -1.22 -10.72 7.00
N LEU A 40 -0.60 -10.27 5.91
CA LEU A 40 -0.37 -8.83 5.67
C LEU A 40 -1.69 -8.09 5.42
N MET A 41 -2.59 -8.67 4.62
CA MET A 41 -3.90 -8.08 4.28
C MET A 41 -4.80 -7.93 5.50
N GLN A 42 -4.70 -8.87 6.44
CA GLN A 42 -5.51 -8.93 7.65
C GLN A 42 -4.88 -8.20 8.84
N HIS A 43 -3.69 -7.60 8.66
CA HIS A 43 -2.90 -7.05 9.75
C HIS A 43 -2.60 -8.05 10.87
N THR A 44 -2.36 -9.30 10.50
CA THR A 44 -2.01 -10.40 11.43
C THR A 44 -0.62 -10.98 11.22
N PRO A 45 0.40 -10.21 10.74
CA PRO A 45 1.73 -10.77 10.51
C PRO A 45 2.47 -11.11 11.82
N GLY A 46 1.97 -10.70 12.99
CA GLY A 46 2.58 -10.97 14.28
C GLY A 46 3.85 -10.18 14.55
N MET A 47 3.91 -8.93 14.12
CA MET A 47 5.07 -8.05 14.30
C MET A 47 4.68 -6.68 14.86
N SER A 48 5.66 -5.96 15.43
CA SER A 48 5.52 -4.54 15.77
C SER A 48 5.33 -3.69 14.52
N ASP A 49 4.95 -2.42 14.69
CA ASP A 49 4.97 -1.46 13.58
C ASP A 49 6.23 -0.59 13.64
N VAL A 50 6.51 0.10 12.55
CA VAL A 50 7.64 1.01 12.40
C VAL A 50 7.27 2.43 12.83
N THR A 51 8.27 3.19 13.25
CA THR A 51 8.15 4.61 13.62
C THR A 51 9.09 5.46 12.78
N GLY A 52 8.92 6.79 12.83
CA GLY A 52 9.81 7.70 12.09
C GLY A 52 9.63 7.65 10.57
N ILE A 53 8.47 7.20 10.09
CA ILE A 53 8.16 7.04 8.66
C ILE A 53 7.78 8.35 7.96
N ILE A 54 7.62 9.44 8.70
CA ILE A 54 7.19 10.74 8.17
C ILE A 54 8.39 11.69 8.14
N THR A 55 8.58 12.36 7.00
CA THR A 55 9.50 13.50 6.88
C THR A 55 8.78 14.71 6.28
N ARG A 56 9.25 15.92 6.62
CA ARG A 56 8.78 17.19 6.03
C ARG A 56 9.76 17.76 5.02
N ASP A 57 10.93 17.15 4.90
CA ASP A 57 11.95 17.52 3.94
C ASP A 57 12.04 16.44 2.86
N PRO A 58 11.69 16.76 1.59
CA PRO A 58 11.77 15.80 0.50
C PRO A 58 13.19 15.31 0.22
N ALA A 59 14.23 16.06 0.64
CA ALA A 59 15.62 15.62 0.51
C ALA A 59 15.95 14.42 1.43
N ASN A 60 15.14 14.20 2.46
CA ASN A 60 15.29 13.08 3.40
C ASN A 60 14.38 11.88 3.08
N LEU A 61 13.75 11.87 1.89
CA LEU A 61 12.97 10.70 1.46
C LEU A 61 13.92 9.52 1.20
N PRO A 62 13.71 8.40 1.90
CA PRO A 62 14.52 7.22 1.65
C PRO A 62 14.08 6.52 0.35
N VAL A 63 14.98 5.75 -0.21
CA VAL A 63 14.61 4.80 -1.26
C VAL A 63 13.77 3.70 -0.63
N TYR A 64 12.50 3.62 -1.01
CA TYR A 64 11.50 2.72 -0.43
C TYR A 64 11.97 1.26 -0.30
N ARG A 65 12.49 0.68 -1.40
CA ARG A 65 12.94 -0.72 -1.44
C ARG A 65 14.13 -1.02 -0.53
N ASP A 66 14.99 -0.04 -0.28
CA ASP A 66 16.14 -0.19 0.62
C ASP A 66 15.69 -0.04 2.06
N TRP A 67 14.77 0.90 2.29
CA TRP A 67 14.24 1.19 3.62
C TRP A 67 13.47 -0.02 4.19
N ILE A 68 12.62 -0.66 3.40
CA ILE A 68 11.82 -1.80 3.85
C ILE A 68 12.68 -2.99 4.29
N LYS A 69 13.79 -3.23 3.60
CA LYS A 69 14.76 -4.29 3.95
C LYS A 69 15.52 -3.98 5.23
N ALA A 70 15.88 -2.72 5.43
CA ALA A 70 16.69 -2.29 6.58
C ALA A 70 15.87 -2.15 7.88
N HIS A 71 14.52 -2.13 7.80
CA HIS A 71 13.65 -1.85 8.93
C HIS A 71 12.59 -2.95 9.15
N VAL A 72 13.02 -4.22 9.06
CA VAL A 72 12.13 -5.35 9.39
C VAL A 72 11.73 -5.26 10.85
N PRO A 73 10.41 -5.18 11.17
CA PRO A 73 9.95 -5.05 12.55
C PRO A 73 10.21 -6.32 13.37
N GLU A 74 10.26 -6.15 14.69
CA GLU A 74 10.38 -7.27 15.61
C GLU A 74 9.14 -8.18 15.54
N ARG A 75 9.36 -9.48 15.57
CA ARG A 75 8.33 -10.50 15.64
C ARG A 75 7.87 -10.66 17.10
N LEU A 76 6.57 -10.43 17.35
CA LEU A 76 5.99 -10.42 18.71
C LEU A 76 5.04 -11.59 18.96
N TRP A 77 4.33 -12.03 17.93
CA TRP A 77 3.31 -13.07 18.02
C TRP A 77 3.38 -14.02 16.82
N ALA A 78 2.72 -15.15 16.96
CA ALA A 78 2.55 -16.07 15.83
C ALA A 78 1.64 -15.43 14.76
N PRO A 79 1.98 -15.54 13.46
CA PRO A 79 1.13 -15.03 12.39
C PRO A 79 -0.29 -15.61 12.45
N GLY A 80 -1.28 -14.79 12.16
CA GLY A 80 -2.69 -15.17 12.16
C GLY A 80 -3.35 -15.25 13.54
N THR A 81 -2.67 -14.84 14.63
CA THR A 81 -3.24 -14.94 15.99
C THR A 81 -3.74 -13.61 16.54
N GLU A 82 -3.08 -12.52 16.23
CA GLU A 82 -3.38 -11.19 16.77
C GLU A 82 -3.49 -10.16 15.65
N ILE A 83 -4.51 -9.31 15.70
CA ILE A 83 -4.65 -8.18 14.79
C ILE A 83 -3.82 -7.02 15.34
N ALA A 84 -2.77 -6.65 14.61
CA ALA A 84 -1.91 -5.53 14.91
C ALA A 84 -1.66 -4.72 13.63
N TYR A 85 -2.24 -3.52 13.53
CA TYR A 85 -2.05 -2.65 12.38
C TYR A 85 -0.56 -2.44 12.10
N SER A 86 -0.16 -2.59 10.84
CA SER A 86 1.23 -2.43 10.42
C SER A 86 1.33 -1.71 9.09
N ASN A 87 1.93 -0.50 9.12
CA ASN A 87 2.32 0.23 7.91
C ASN A 87 3.41 -0.52 7.14
N TRP A 88 4.34 -1.12 7.86
CA TRP A 88 5.40 -1.91 7.25
C TRP A 88 4.84 -3.14 6.51
N GLY A 89 3.82 -3.80 7.08
CA GLY A 89 3.16 -4.94 6.43
C GLY A 89 2.47 -4.56 5.12
N VAL A 90 1.81 -3.38 5.06
CA VAL A 90 1.22 -2.85 3.82
C VAL A 90 2.32 -2.50 2.81
N ALA A 91 3.40 -1.88 3.28
CA ALA A 91 4.55 -1.56 2.44
C ALA A 91 5.20 -2.85 1.88
N LEU A 92 5.33 -3.90 2.69
CA LEU A 92 5.84 -5.19 2.22
C LEU A 92 4.96 -5.79 1.11
N ALA A 93 3.64 -5.69 1.22
CA ALA A 93 2.73 -6.14 0.15
C ALA A 93 2.97 -5.37 -1.16
N GLY A 94 3.18 -4.05 -1.10
CA GLY A 94 3.58 -3.26 -2.26
C GLY A 94 4.94 -3.66 -2.80
N TYR A 95 5.89 -4.01 -1.94
CA TYR A 95 7.20 -4.52 -2.35
C TYR A 95 7.09 -5.87 -3.07
N ILE A 96 6.23 -6.77 -2.60
CA ILE A 96 5.92 -8.03 -3.30
C ILE A 96 5.40 -7.74 -4.71
N VAL A 97 4.49 -6.75 -4.87
CA VAL A 97 4.02 -6.34 -6.20
C VAL A 97 5.20 -5.91 -7.10
N GLU A 98 6.12 -5.07 -6.61
CA GLU A 98 7.32 -4.68 -7.37
C GLU A 98 8.16 -5.90 -7.80
N ARG A 99 8.38 -6.83 -6.87
CA ARG A 99 9.22 -8.01 -7.11
C ARG A 99 8.67 -8.93 -8.19
N VAL A 100 7.36 -9.19 -8.16
CA VAL A 100 6.74 -10.17 -9.06
C VAL A 100 6.31 -9.55 -10.40
N SER A 101 6.02 -8.24 -10.45
CA SER A 101 5.68 -7.54 -11.69
C SER A 101 6.89 -7.05 -12.46
N GLY A 102 7.98 -6.74 -11.76
CA GLY A 102 9.16 -6.05 -12.33
C GLY A 102 8.97 -4.55 -12.52
N GLU A 103 7.83 -3.98 -12.11
CA GLU A 103 7.53 -2.55 -12.16
C GLU A 103 7.68 -1.92 -10.76
N ALA A 104 8.15 -0.67 -10.67
CA ALA A 104 8.09 0.09 -9.42
C ALA A 104 6.63 0.23 -8.97
N PHE A 105 6.34 0.14 -7.65
CA PHE A 105 4.97 0.11 -7.13
C PHE A 105 4.12 1.30 -7.60
N ALA A 106 4.67 2.52 -7.55
CA ALA A 106 3.95 3.71 -8.00
C ALA A 106 3.63 3.67 -9.49
N ASP A 107 4.54 3.12 -10.31
CA ASP A 107 4.33 2.96 -11.76
C ASP A 107 3.31 1.85 -12.04
N TYR A 108 3.40 0.74 -11.31
CA TYR A 108 2.43 -0.34 -11.42
C TYR A 108 1.00 0.16 -11.14
N VAL A 109 0.79 0.83 -10.01
CA VAL A 109 -0.54 1.36 -9.66
C VAL A 109 -1.01 2.40 -10.66
N GLN A 110 -0.11 3.27 -11.14
CA GLN A 110 -0.45 4.25 -12.17
C GLN A 110 -0.94 3.56 -13.45
N ASN A 111 -0.23 2.54 -13.92
CA ASN A 111 -0.49 1.90 -15.21
C ASN A 111 -1.70 0.95 -15.15
N HIS A 112 -1.86 0.23 -14.04
CA HIS A 112 -2.81 -0.89 -13.94
C HIS A 112 -4.06 -0.59 -13.09
N VAL A 113 -4.08 0.56 -12.39
CA VAL A 113 -5.24 0.97 -11.58
C VAL A 113 -5.71 2.37 -11.96
N PHE A 114 -4.84 3.39 -11.80
CA PHE A 114 -5.27 4.78 -11.96
C PHE A 114 -5.59 5.13 -13.42
N THR A 115 -4.72 4.78 -14.35
CA THR A 115 -4.92 5.08 -15.78
C THR A 115 -6.15 4.39 -16.35
N PRO A 116 -6.38 3.07 -16.14
CA PRO A 116 -7.59 2.41 -16.61
C PRO A 116 -8.88 3.04 -16.07
N LEU A 117 -8.87 3.47 -14.81
CA LEU A 117 -10.03 4.12 -14.19
C LEU A 117 -10.16 5.62 -14.53
N GLY A 118 -9.24 6.20 -15.29
CA GLY A 118 -9.24 7.63 -15.61
C GLY A 118 -8.98 8.53 -14.39
N MET A 119 -8.20 8.04 -13.40
CA MET A 119 -7.82 8.75 -12.18
C MET A 119 -6.59 9.63 -12.43
N GLY A 120 -6.75 10.66 -13.28
CA GLY A 120 -5.65 11.50 -13.77
C GLY A 120 -5.03 12.44 -12.73
N SER A 121 -5.67 12.60 -11.58
CA SER A 121 -5.20 13.44 -10.46
C SER A 121 -4.85 12.60 -9.22
N SER A 122 -4.40 11.37 -9.44
CA SER A 122 -4.00 10.45 -8.37
C SER A 122 -2.58 9.92 -8.60
N THR A 123 -1.81 9.78 -7.52
CA THR A 123 -0.44 9.24 -7.59
C THR A 123 0.02 8.70 -6.25
N PHE A 124 0.98 7.76 -6.28
CA PHE A 124 1.79 7.35 -5.12
C PHE A 124 3.19 7.97 -5.13
N ARG A 125 3.54 8.73 -6.16
CA ARG A 125 4.89 9.31 -6.26
C ARG A 125 5.08 10.47 -5.29
N GLU A 126 6.19 10.45 -4.58
CA GLU A 126 6.67 11.54 -3.74
C GLU A 126 8.12 11.90 -4.10
N PRO A 127 8.51 13.18 -4.08
CA PRO A 127 7.64 14.34 -3.87
C PRO A 127 6.70 14.59 -5.06
N LEU A 128 5.57 15.27 -4.81
CA LEU A 128 4.70 15.73 -5.88
C LEU A 128 5.41 16.77 -6.75
N THR A 129 5.12 16.75 -8.04
CA THR A 129 5.72 17.69 -9.01
C THR A 129 4.67 18.23 -9.98
N GLY A 130 4.97 19.37 -10.64
CA GLY A 130 4.10 19.96 -11.64
C GLY A 130 2.70 20.25 -11.14
N ALA A 131 1.70 20.05 -12.00
CA ALA A 131 0.31 20.37 -11.72
C ALA A 131 -0.25 19.65 -10.46
N MET A 132 0.24 18.48 -10.10
CA MET A 132 -0.19 17.80 -8.88
C MET A 132 0.25 18.57 -7.63
N LEU A 133 1.47 19.10 -7.61
CA LEU A 133 1.96 19.93 -6.51
C LEU A 133 1.18 21.24 -6.43
N ASP A 134 0.92 21.88 -7.58
CA ASP A 134 0.20 23.17 -7.65
C ASP A 134 -1.24 23.07 -7.14
N HIS A 135 -1.85 21.89 -7.26
CA HIS A 135 -3.23 21.64 -6.82
C HIS A 135 -3.32 20.89 -5.48
N MET A 136 -2.18 20.66 -4.81
CA MET A 136 -2.19 19.95 -3.52
C MET A 136 -2.86 20.80 -2.44
N ALA A 137 -3.79 20.20 -1.72
CA ALA A 137 -4.45 20.85 -0.60
C ALA A 137 -3.46 21.15 0.54
N THR A 138 -3.58 22.33 1.14
CA THR A 138 -2.79 22.71 2.30
C THR A 138 -3.49 22.21 3.57
N GLY A 139 -2.79 21.45 4.39
CA GLY A 139 -3.26 21.07 5.72
C GLY A 139 -3.14 22.26 6.70
N TYR A 140 -4.06 22.37 7.65
CA TYR A 140 -4.05 23.39 8.67
C TYR A 140 -4.20 22.78 10.06
N ARG A 141 -3.51 23.36 11.04
CA ARG A 141 -3.68 23.05 12.47
C ARG A 141 -4.22 24.29 13.20
N LEU A 142 -5.13 24.08 14.13
CA LEU A 142 -5.58 25.14 15.02
C LEU A 142 -4.53 25.34 16.12
N VAL A 143 -3.92 26.54 16.14
CA VAL A 143 -2.93 26.97 17.14
C VAL A 143 -3.39 28.30 17.70
N ASP A 144 -3.59 28.38 18.98
CA ASP A 144 -4.02 29.61 19.72
C ASP A 144 -5.25 30.26 19.05
N GLY A 145 -6.23 29.47 18.65
CA GLY A 145 -7.47 29.96 18.02
C GLY A 145 -7.33 30.43 16.57
N ARG A 146 -6.20 30.18 15.90
CA ARG A 146 -5.95 30.54 14.49
C ARG A 146 -5.52 29.32 13.70
N PHE A 147 -5.94 29.24 12.43
CA PHE A 147 -5.47 28.20 11.52
C PHE A 147 -4.06 28.54 11.01
N ALA A 148 -3.12 27.68 11.31
CA ALA A 148 -1.74 27.74 10.83
C ALA A 148 -1.52 26.67 9.75
N ALA A 149 -1.07 27.09 8.57
CA ALA A 149 -0.71 26.17 7.50
C ALA A 149 0.41 25.22 7.95
N GLN A 150 0.28 23.95 7.57
CA GLN A 150 1.27 22.93 7.89
C GLN A 150 2.04 22.54 6.62
N PRO A 151 3.33 22.23 6.74
CA PRO A 151 4.09 21.66 5.64
C PRO A 151 3.53 20.28 5.26
N TYR A 152 3.73 19.89 4.00
CA TYR A 152 3.38 18.56 3.54
C TYR A 152 4.23 17.50 4.27
N GLU A 153 3.60 16.39 4.62
CA GLU A 153 4.25 15.26 5.28
C GLU A 153 4.41 14.12 4.26
N TYR A 154 5.65 13.78 3.96
CA TYR A 154 6.01 12.70 3.05
C TYR A 154 6.11 11.38 3.81
N ILE A 155 5.65 10.28 3.20
CA ILE A 155 5.62 8.93 3.81
C ILE A 155 6.37 7.93 2.92
N GLY A 156 7.29 8.39 2.07
CA GLY A 156 7.98 7.57 1.08
C GLY A 156 8.66 6.31 1.61
N ALA A 157 9.03 6.29 2.90
CA ALA A 157 9.60 5.12 3.56
C ALA A 157 8.69 3.88 3.49
N VAL A 158 7.37 4.09 3.58
CA VAL A 158 6.34 3.06 3.48
C VAL A 158 5.29 3.47 2.44
N MET A 159 5.74 3.89 1.29
CA MET A 159 4.93 4.47 0.20
C MET A 159 3.58 3.78 -0.02
N PRO A 160 3.47 2.45 -0.17
CA PRO A 160 2.18 1.78 -0.39
C PRO A 160 1.18 1.97 0.76
N ALA A 161 1.64 2.29 1.95
CA ALA A 161 0.79 2.45 3.13
C ALA A 161 0.22 3.87 3.30
N GLY A 162 0.83 4.91 2.66
CA GLY A 162 0.40 6.26 2.99
C GLY A 162 0.68 7.37 1.99
N SER A 163 1.48 7.17 0.92
CA SER A 163 1.86 8.25 0.00
C SER A 163 0.79 8.60 -1.06
N ALA A 164 -0.38 7.96 -1.03
CA ALA A 164 -1.41 8.22 -2.02
C ALA A 164 -1.95 9.65 -1.92
N ALA A 165 -1.76 10.43 -2.96
CA ALA A 165 -2.45 11.70 -3.18
C ALA A 165 -3.52 11.50 -4.26
N ALA A 166 -4.75 11.94 -3.99
CA ALA A 166 -5.87 11.76 -4.91
C ALA A 166 -6.92 12.86 -4.73
N THR A 167 -7.77 13.04 -5.72
CA THR A 167 -8.97 13.87 -5.61
C THR A 167 -10.20 13.03 -5.23
N ALA A 168 -11.22 13.67 -4.66
CA ALA A 168 -12.48 12.99 -4.35
C ALA A 168 -13.15 12.38 -5.62
N PRO A 169 -13.17 13.05 -6.80
CA PRO A 169 -13.69 12.44 -8.03
C PRO A 169 -12.91 11.19 -8.45
N ASP A 170 -11.58 11.18 -8.34
CA ASP A 170 -10.78 10.00 -8.67
C ASP A 170 -11.07 8.85 -7.70
N MET A 171 -11.13 9.14 -6.39
CA MET A 171 -11.49 8.12 -5.40
C MET A 171 -12.92 7.58 -5.59
N ALA A 172 -13.87 8.42 -6.06
CA ALA A 172 -15.19 7.95 -6.42
C ALA A 172 -15.16 6.95 -7.58
N ARG A 173 -14.30 7.15 -8.59
CA ARG A 173 -14.11 6.19 -9.70
C ARG A 173 -13.59 4.85 -9.18
N PHE A 174 -12.60 4.89 -8.31
CA PHE A 174 -12.06 3.67 -7.68
C PHE A 174 -13.13 2.94 -6.84
N ALA A 175 -13.88 3.68 -6.02
CA ALA A 175 -14.97 3.10 -5.22
C ALA A 175 -16.06 2.48 -6.10
N LEU A 176 -16.48 3.17 -7.16
CA LEU A 176 -17.48 2.66 -8.11
C LEU A 176 -16.98 1.37 -8.81
N ALA A 177 -15.70 1.32 -9.21
CA ALA A 177 -15.13 0.12 -9.77
C ALA A 177 -15.23 -1.07 -8.80
N LEU A 178 -14.89 -0.88 -7.53
CA LEU A 178 -14.99 -1.95 -6.53
C LEU A 178 -16.45 -2.35 -6.26
N LEU A 179 -17.39 -1.40 -6.24
CA LEU A 179 -18.82 -1.68 -6.07
C LEU A 179 -19.43 -2.43 -7.26
N ASP A 180 -18.86 -2.28 -8.45
CA ASP A 180 -19.27 -2.98 -9.68
C ASP A 180 -18.35 -4.18 -10.00
N GLY A 181 -17.91 -4.91 -8.97
CA GLY A 181 -17.15 -6.14 -9.14
C GLY A 181 -15.78 -5.96 -9.80
N GLY A 182 -15.14 -4.81 -9.65
CA GLY A 182 -13.82 -4.48 -10.18
C GLY A 182 -13.83 -3.77 -11.53
N ALA A 183 -15.01 -3.41 -12.06
CA ALA A 183 -15.18 -2.77 -13.37
C ALA A 183 -15.67 -1.32 -13.27
N LEU A 184 -15.25 -0.48 -14.22
CA LEU A 184 -15.81 0.86 -14.43
C LEU A 184 -15.84 1.16 -15.93
N GLY A 185 -17.04 1.16 -16.54
CA GLY A 185 -17.20 1.23 -17.99
C GLY A 185 -16.51 0.05 -18.67
N ASP A 186 -15.59 0.31 -19.60
CA ASP A 186 -14.85 -0.74 -20.30
C ASP A 186 -13.57 -1.19 -19.55
N ALA A 187 -13.26 -0.56 -18.42
CA ALA A 187 -12.08 -0.91 -17.63
C ALA A 187 -12.40 -1.98 -16.59
N GLN A 188 -11.58 -3.02 -16.52
CA GLN A 188 -11.62 -4.06 -15.48
C GLN A 188 -10.29 -4.03 -14.74
N ILE A 189 -10.30 -3.71 -13.44
CA ILE A 189 -9.09 -3.68 -12.61
C ILE A 189 -8.95 -4.92 -11.72
N LEU A 190 -10.04 -5.63 -11.45
CA LEU A 190 -10.07 -6.90 -10.73
C LEU A 190 -11.25 -7.75 -11.22
N GLU A 191 -11.12 -9.06 -11.13
CA GLU A 191 -12.24 -9.98 -11.31
C GLU A 191 -13.23 -9.89 -10.12
N PRO A 192 -14.55 -10.11 -10.33
CA PRO A 192 -15.55 -10.05 -9.27
C PRO A 192 -15.24 -10.96 -8.06
N ALA A 193 -14.62 -12.11 -8.31
CA ALA A 193 -14.22 -13.04 -7.23
C ALA A 193 -13.13 -12.46 -6.34
N SER A 194 -12.19 -11.72 -6.91
CA SER A 194 -11.13 -11.02 -6.15
C SER A 194 -11.68 -9.87 -5.33
N VAL A 195 -12.63 -9.12 -5.88
CA VAL A 195 -13.34 -8.06 -5.13
C VAL A 195 -14.12 -8.67 -3.97
N ALA A 196 -14.87 -9.76 -4.20
CA ALA A 196 -15.59 -10.46 -3.14
C ALA A 196 -14.66 -10.94 -2.03
N LEU A 197 -13.47 -11.44 -2.39
CA LEU A 197 -12.45 -11.88 -1.41
C LEU A 197 -11.92 -10.71 -0.57
N LEU A 198 -11.67 -9.53 -1.18
CA LEU A 198 -11.23 -8.33 -0.45
C LEU A 198 -12.22 -7.86 0.63
N PHE A 199 -13.50 -8.11 0.43
CA PHE A 199 -14.57 -7.71 1.35
C PHE A 199 -15.16 -8.88 2.14
N SER A 200 -14.55 -10.07 2.08
CA SER A 200 -15.02 -11.22 2.86
C SER A 200 -14.55 -11.14 4.31
N ASP A 201 -15.34 -11.71 5.22
CA ASP A 201 -15.00 -11.90 6.64
C ASP A 201 -13.95 -13.01 6.81
N SER A 202 -12.83 -12.89 6.13
CA SER A 202 -11.82 -13.96 6.04
C SER A 202 -10.90 -14.07 7.27
N VAL A 203 -11.28 -13.48 8.39
CA VAL A 203 -10.59 -13.62 9.70
C VAL A 203 -11.27 -14.73 10.49
N ALA A 204 -11.24 -15.95 9.98
CA ALA A 204 -11.60 -17.13 10.75
C ALA A 204 -10.47 -18.16 10.70
#